data_5b0429ff18b2e3f011b49e1422e0db41
#
_entry.id   5b0429ff18b2e3f011b49e1422e0db41
#
_cell.length_a   1.000
_cell.length_b   1.000
_cell.length_c   1.000
_cell.angle_alpha   90.00
_cell.angle_beta   90.00
_cell.angle_gamma   90.00
#
_symmetry.space_group_name_H-M   'P 1'
#
loop_
_entity.id
_entity.type
_entity.pdbx_description
1 polymer ?
#
loop_
_entity_poly.entity_id
_entity_poly.type
_entity_poly.pdbx_seq_one_letter_code
_entity_poly.pdbx_strand_id
1 'polypeptide(L)'
;MPLVLGVTGSIATGKSYLCQYMVEKYGAIHADADKVVHRMYDPGKPGFDRIVAEFGEEVIGDDGMIDRKKIGLQVFGKPDRMRDLTRAIGDIGGEMKRVIDEWRATLKDDDIAILEAVNLIEAQYSAWTDATWLVGADYDVALPRLMQRNNFSEEEARQRLDAARTWQQREPGSDRLFMNNGTLEELQASIDRAVPETMAMFKAGTLPRSRWHAWWEATAPEREAAAAAAKAKAEAEKQS
;
A
#
# COMPACT_ATOMS: atom_id res chain seq x y z
N MET A 1 14.53 -17.92 -8.22
CA MET A 1 14.11 -16.56 -7.76
C MET A 1 13.10 -16.71 -6.64
N PRO A 2 13.05 -15.80 -5.65
CA PRO A 2 12.05 -15.80 -4.59
C PRO A 2 10.65 -15.59 -5.14
N LEU A 3 9.62 -16.07 -4.42
CA LEU A 3 8.24 -15.66 -4.65
C LEU A 3 8.02 -14.27 -4.05
N VAL A 4 7.65 -13.29 -4.88
CA VAL A 4 7.36 -11.93 -4.45
C VAL A 4 5.85 -11.69 -4.46
N LEU A 5 5.27 -11.50 -3.29
CA LEU A 5 3.85 -11.22 -3.08
C LEU A 5 3.61 -9.74 -2.84
N GLY A 6 2.65 -9.16 -3.53
CA GLY A 6 2.08 -7.88 -3.15
C GLY A 6 0.90 -8.10 -2.21
N VAL A 7 0.89 -7.46 -1.05
CA VAL A 7 -0.22 -7.53 -0.11
C VAL A 7 -0.88 -6.17 0.04
N THR A 8 -2.18 -6.11 -0.24
CA THR A 8 -2.98 -4.89 -0.14
C THR A 8 -4.25 -5.10 0.67
N GLY A 9 -4.93 -4.02 0.95
CA GLY A 9 -6.19 -4.01 1.68
C GLY A 9 -6.47 -2.62 2.24
N SER A 10 -7.74 -2.32 2.48
CA SER A 10 -8.16 -1.05 3.06
C SER A 10 -7.68 -0.88 4.52
N ILE A 11 -8.00 0.25 5.08
CA ILE A 11 -7.73 0.53 6.50
C ILE A 11 -8.49 -0.48 7.37
N ALA A 12 -7.86 -0.95 8.44
CA ALA A 12 -8.41 -1.87 9.45
C ALA A 12 -8.85 -3.27 8.95
N THR A 13 -8.45 -3.69 7.72
CA THR A 13 -8.78 -5.03 7.20
C THR A 13 -7.92 -6.16 7.76
N GLY A 14 -6.80 -5.87 8.44
CA GLY A 14 -5.89 -6.88 8.97
C GLY A 14 -4.71 -7.24 8.07
N LYS A 15 -4.44 -6.43 7.05
CA LYS A 15 -3.33 -6.59 6.11
C LYS A 15 -1.98 -6.82 6.81
N SER A 16 -1.62 -5.96 7.77
CA SER A 16 -0.35 -6.06 8.51
C SER A 16 -0.29 -7.30 9.39
N TYR A 17 -1.44 -7.80 9.88
CA TYR A 17 -1.49 -9.07 10.61
C TYR A 17 -1.14 -10.25 9.69
N LEU A 18 -1.71 -10.30 8.47
CA LEU A 18 -1.35 -11.31 7.47
C LEU A 18 0.16 -11.29 7.20
N CYS A 19 0.72 -10.11 6.94
CA CYS A 19 2.15 -9.97 6.68
C CYS A 19 3.00 -10.45 7.86
N GLN A 20 2.65 -10.04 9.08
CA GLN A 20 3.37 -10.45 10.29
C GLN A 20 3.28 -11.95 10.52
N TYR A 21 2.10 -12.56 10.35
CA TYR A 21 1.93 -14.01 10.46
C TYR A 21 2.80 -14.77 9.45
N MET A 22 2.92 -14.27 8.23
CA MET A 22 3.78 -14.87 7.22
C MET A 22 5.26 -14.73 7.56
N VAL A 23 5.67 -13.61 8.16
CA VAL A 23 7.05 -13.45 8.68
C VAL A 23 7.34 -14.48 9.78
N GLU A 24 6.45 -14.61 10.77
CA GLU A 24 6.65 -15.47 11.92
C GLU A 24 6.62 -16.96 11.56
N LYS A 25 5.68 -17.36 10.72
CA LYS A 25 5.46 -18.78 10.40
C LYS A 25 6.28 -19.30 9.22
N TYR A 26 6.44 -18.49 8.20
CA TYR A 26 7.05 -18.89 6.93
C TYR A 26 8.42 -18.24 6.68
N GLY A 27 8.88 -17.39 7.61
CA GLY A 27 10.15 -16.68 7.45
C GLY A 27 10.15 -15.68 6.31
N ALA A 28 8.96 -15.16 5.92
CA ALA A 28 8.86 -14.23 4.82
C ALA A 28 9.62 -12.92 5.10
N ILE A 29 10.27 -12.39 4.08
CA ILE A 29 10.87 -11.06 4.13
C ILE A 29 9.79 -10.03 3.83
N HIS A 30 9.65 -9.00 4.68
CA HIS A 30 8.56 -8.06 4.59
C HIS A 30 9.05 -6.62 4.48
N ALA A 31 8.54 -5.88 3.52
CA ALA A 31 8.63 -4.43 3.44
C ALA A 31 7.23 -3.80 3.42
N ASP A 32 7.03 -2.87 4.34
CA ASP A 32 5.87 -1.98 4.38
C ASP A 32 6.22 -0.72 3.57
N ALA A 33 5.48 -0.48 2.49
CA ALA A 33 5.73 0.64 1.58
C ALA A 33 5.70 2.00 2.29
N ASP A 34 4.81 2.18 3.27
CA ASP A 34 4.76 3.42 4.05
C ASP A 34 6.06 3.64 4.83
N LYS A 35 6.64 2.57 5.42
CA LYS A 35 7.94 2.64 6.11
C LYS A 35 9.10 2.85 5.14
N VAL A 36 9.03 2.27 3.94
CA VAL A 36 10.03 2.52 2.90
C VAL A 36 10.02 3.98 2.48
N VAL A 37 8.84 4.55 2.21
CA VAL A 37 8.67 5.98 1.88
C VAL A 37 9.21 6.87 2.98
N HIS A 38 8.94 6.55 4.25
CA HIS A 38 9.46 7.35 5.38
C HIS A 38 10.98 7.41 5.37
N ARG A 39 11.67 6.31 5.09
CA ARG A 39 13.14 6.30 5.01
C ARG A 39 13.72 7.09 3.84
N MET A 40 12.91 7.41 2.81
CA MET A 40 13.36 8.24 1.70
C MET A 40 13.62 9.69 2.10
N TYR A 41 13.05 10.13 3.24
CA TYR A 41 13.24 11.46 3.80
C TYR A 41 13.74 11.45 5.26
N ASP A 42 14.51 10.42 5.62
CA ASP A 42 15.31 10.47 6.85
C ASP A 42 16.35 11.59 6.76
N PRO A 43 16.80 12.17 7.87
CA PRO A 43 17.89 13.16 7.87
C PRO A 43 19.11 12.68 7.08
N GLY A 44 19.63 13.55 6.23
CA GLY A 44 20.72 13.23 5.30
C GLY A 44 20.31 12.56 3.99
N LYS A 45 18.99 12.34 3.76
CA LYS A 45 18.48 11.91 2.46
C LYS A 45 18.01 13.12 1.64
N PRO A 46 18.14 13.09 0.30
CA PRO A 46 17.69 14.19 -0.55
C PRO A 46 16.20 14.54 -0.39
N GLY A 47 15.36 13.58 0.01
CA GLY A 47 13.95 13.82 0.30
C GLY A 47 13.74 14.74 1.50
N PHE A 48 14.57 14.61 2.54
CA PHE A 48 14.52 15.49 3.70
C PHE A 48 14.76 16.95 3.31
N ASP A 49 15.87 17.20 2.60
CA ASP A 49 16.24 18.57 2.21
C ASP A 49 15.16 19.22 1.32
N ARG A 50 14.59 18.44 0.38
CA ARG A 50 13.52 18.93 -0.48
C ARG A 50 12.23 19.23 0.28
N ILE A 51 11.87 18.39 1.28
CA ILE A 51 10.68 18.62 2.10
C ILE A 51 10.87 19.88 2.93
N VAL A 52 12.03 20.08 3.56
CA VAL A 52 12.31 21.29 4.34
C VAL A 52 12.30 22.54 3.44
N ALA A 53 12.88 22.45 2.25
CA ALA A 53 12.87 23.56 1.29
C ALA A 53 11.43 23.93 0.83
N GLU A 54 10.53 22.95 0.67
CA GLU A 54 9.17 23.17 0.18
C GLU A 54 8.19 23.56 1.31
N PHE A 55 8.36 23.00 2.52
CA PHE A 55 7.39 23.09 3.60
C PHE A 55 7.86 23.91 4.81
N GLY A 56 9.13 24.34 4.82
CA GLY A 56 9.74 25.11 5.90
C GLY A 56 10.36 24.22 7.00
N GLU A 57 11.19 24.83 7.84
CA GLU A 57 11.84 24.14 8.97
C GLU A 57 10.85 23.74 10.07
N GLU A 58 9.69 24.37 10.13
CA GLU A 58 8.63 24.06 11.09
C GLU A 58 8.11 22.62 10.98
N VAL A 59 8.34 21.92 9.85
CA VAL A 59 7.97 20.51 9.71
C VAL A 59 8.95 19.57 10.41
N ILE A 60 10.09 20.08 10.89
CA ILE A 60 11.06 19.27 11.64
C ILE A 60 10.55 19.10 13.08
N GLY A 61 10.60 17.88 13.59
CA GLY A 61 10.32 17.53 14.97
C GLY A 61 11.50 17.79 15.91
N ASP A 62 11.27 17.67 17.20
CA ASP A 62 12.29 17.86 18.23
C ASP A 62 13.40 16.76 18.15
N ASP A 63 13.11 15.66 17.50
CA ASP A 63 14.03 14.56 17.21
C ASP A 63 14.87 14.76 15.96
N GLY A 64 14.69 15.89 15.26
CA GLY A 64 15.37 16.20 14.00
C GLY A 64 14.82 15.47 12.76
N MET A 65 13.74 14.70 12.92
CA MET A 65 13.05 14.03 11.82
C MET A 65 11.90 14.90 11.27
N ILE A 66 11.40 14.58 10.08
CA ILE A 66 10.17 15.19 9.59
C ILE A 66 8.99 14.73 10.48
N ASP A 67 8.35 15.67 11.18
CA ASP A 67 7.16 15.43 11.97
C ASP A 67 5.94 15.25 11.07
N ARG A 68 5.46 14.01 11.00
CA ARG A 68 4.32 13.63 10.15
C ARG A 68 3.01 14.31 10.53
N LYS A 69 2.84 14.74 11.79
CA LYS A 69 1.67 15.50 12.21
C LYS A 69 1.75 16.92 11.67
N LYS A 70 2.92 17.57 11.82
CA LYS A 70 3.14 18.93 11.32
C LYS A 70 2.97 19.01 9.80
N ILE A 71 3.62 18.10 9.04
CA ILE A 71 3.48 18.09 7.59
C ILE A 71 2.05 17.67 7.18
N GLY A 72 1.43 16.75 7.91
CA GLY A 72 0.04 16.33 7.70
C GLY A 72 -0.94 17.49 7.75
N LEU A 73 -0.78 18.43 8.71
CA LEU A 73 -1.60 19.64 8.82
C LEU A 73 -1.45 20.56 7.60
N GLN A 74 -0.30 20.56 6.95
CA GLN A 74 -0.06 21.37 5.76
C GLN A 74 -0.63 20.76 4.48
N VAL A 75 -0.75 19.42 4.40
CA VAL A 75 -1.13 18.71 3.16
C VAL A 75 -2.53 18.08 3.23
N PHE A 76 -3.04 17.75 4.42
CA PHE A 76 -4.33 17.07 4.56
C PHE A 76 -5.48 17.94 4.02
N GLY A 77 -6.31 17.34 3.16
CA GLY A 77 -7.41 18.06 2.49
C GLY A 77 -6.98 19.04 1.40
N LYS A 78 -5.69 19.11 1.07
CA LYS A 78 -5.12 20.02 0.07
C LYS A 78 -4.39 19.21 -1.01
N PRO A 79 -5.06 18.84 -2.11
CA PRO A 79 -4.48 17.97 -3.15
C PRO A 79 -3.18 18.51 -3.78
N ASP A 80 -3.08 19.83 -3.95
CA ASP A 80 -1.88 20.47 -4.50
C ASP A 80 -0.69 20.30 -3.57
N ARG A 81 -0.86 20.59 -2.27
CA ARG A 81 0.20 20.42 -1.28
C ARG A 81 0.60 18.94 -1.11
N MET A 82 -0.34 18.01 -1.26
CA MET A 82 -0.02 16.58 -1.28
C MET A 82 0.83 16.21 -2.50
N ARG A 83 0.57 16.81 -3.67
CA ARG A 83 1.42 16.62 -4.85
C ARG A 83 2.83 17.20 -4.65
N ASP A 84 2.93 18.37 -4.01
CA ASP A 84 4.23 18.98 -3.68
C ASP A 84 5.02 18.08 -2.74
N LEU A 85 4.36 17.51 -1.70
CA LEU A 85 5.00 16.54 -0.81
C LEU A 85 5.49 15.30 -1.55
N THR A 86 4.65 14.72 -2.40
CA THR A 86 5.03 13.53 -3.19
C THR A 86 6.24 13.84 -4.07
N ARG A 87 6.27 15.02 -4.72
CA ARG A 87 7.41 15.48 -5.53
C ARG A 87 8.68 15.67 -4.67
N ALA A 88 8.54 16.27 -3.48
CA ALA A 88 9.66 16.49 -2.57
C ALA A 88 10.24 15.17 -2.04
N ILE A 89 9.42 14.17 -1.73
CA ILE A 89 9.87 12.83 -1.35
C ILE A 89 10.74 12.22 -2.47
N GLY A 90 10.29 12.30 -3.71
CA GLY A 90 11.00 11.81 -4.88
C GLY A 90 10.36 10.62 -5.57
N ASP A 91 11.15 9.78 -6.24
CA ASP A 91 10.67 8.63 -7.01
C ASP A 91 10.30 7.45 -6.08
N ILE A 92 9.10 7.52 -5.52
CA ILE A 92 8.55 6.46 -4.65
C ILE A 92 8.41 5.14 -5.42
N GLY A 93 7.94 5.20 -6.67
CA GLY A 93 7.77 4.01 -7.50
C GLY A 93 9.10 3.31 -7.77
N GLY A 94 10.12 4.07 -8.15
CA GLY A 94 11.47 3.55 -8.36
C GLY A 94 12.06 2.93 -7.09
N GLU A 95 11.80 3.50 -5.91
CA GLU A 95 12.26 2.93 -4.65
C GLU A 95 11.56 1.58 -4.33
N MET A 96 10.24 1.47 -4.56
CA MET A 96 9.54 0.19 -4.39
C MET A 96 10.08 -0.86 -5.37
N LYS A 97 10.31 -0.47 -6.62
CA LYS A 97 10.92 -1.37 -7.60
C LYS A 97 12.32 -1.81 -7.18
N ARG A 98 13.15 -0.89 -6.68
CA ARG A 98 14.50 -1.21 -6.18
C ARG A 98 14.46 -2.25 -5.06
N VAL A 99 13.53 -2.15 -4.11
CA VAL A 99 13.34 -3.13 -3.04
C VAL A 99 13.03 -4.52 -3.62
N ILE A 100 12.13 -4.60 -4.60
CA ILE A 100 11.77 -5.87 -5.25
C ILE A 100 12.95 -6.43 -6.06
N ASP A 101 13.65 -5.60 -6.83
CA ASP A 101 14.81 -6.01 -7.61
C ASP A 101 15.95 -6.55 -6.70
N GLU A 102 16.17 -5.92 -5.53
CA GLU A 102 17.11 -6.39 -4.53
C GLU A 102 16.72 -7.78 -3.98
N TRP A 103 15.46 -8.01 -3.68
CA TRP A 103 14.97 -9.33 -3.27
C TRP A 103 15.21 -10.38 -4.33
N ARG A 104 14.89 -10.07 -5.60
CA ARG A 104 15.11 -11.00 -6.72
C ARG A 104 16.59 -11.32 -6.94
N ALA A 105 17.48 -10.40 -6.60
CA ALA A 105 18.93 -10.59 -6.75
C ALA A 105 19.58 -11.33 -5.57
N THR A 106 19.02 -11.21 -4.35
CA THR A 106 19.69 -11.66 -3.12
C THR A 106 19.03 -12.83 -2.42
N LEU A 107 17.73 -13.04 -2.60
CA LEU A 107 16.98 -14.10 -1.94
C LEU A 107 17.02 -15.41 -2.73
N LYS A 108 16.78 -16.52 -2.02
CA LYS A 108 16.80 -17.88 -2.58
C LYS A 108 15.46 -18.22 -3.25
N ASP A 109 15.46 -19.29 -4.03
CA ASP A 109 14.27 -19.77 -4.75
C ASP A 109 13.11 -20.23 -3.84
N ASP A 110 13.40 -20.56 -2.59
CA ASP A 110 12.40 -20.97 -1.61
C ASP A 110 11.93 -19.84 -0.69
N ASP A 111 12.54 -18.67 -0.81
CA ASP A 111 12.18 -17.52 0.03
C ASP A 111 10.89 -16.87 -0.49
N ILE A 112 10.14 -16.29 0.45
CA ILE A 112 8.97 -15.47 0.18
C ILE A 112 9.29 -14.03 0.57
N ALA A 113 9.04 -13.09 -0.33
CA ALA A 113 9.13 -11.66 -0.04
C ALA A 113 7.76 -11.01 -0.20
N ILE A 114 7.45 -10.04 0.66
CA ILE A 114 6.15 -9.37 0.73
C ILE A 114 6.34 -7.86 0.66
N LEU A 115 5.76 -7.23 -0.36
CA LEU A 115 5.56 -5.79 -0.38
C LEU A 115 4.13 -5.48 0.09
N GLU A 116 4.01 -4.89 1.27
CA GLU A 116 2.74 -4.41 1.82
C GLU A 116 2.52 -2.95 1.42
N ALA A 117 1.38 -2.65 0.79
CA ALA A 117 0.96 -1.27 0.53
C ALA A 117 -0.57 -1.16 0.48
N VAL A 118 -1.13 -0.06 1.01
CA VAL A 118 -2.58 0.21 0.91
C VAL A 118 -2.99 0.41 -0.54
N ASN A 119 -2.21 1.14 -1.30
CA ASN A 119 -2.48 1.50 -2.70
C ASN A 119 -1.65 0.69 -3.71
N LEU A 120 -1.29 -0.53 -3.37
CA LEU A 120 -0.42 -1.42 -4.17
C LEU A 120 -0.90 -1.57 -5.61
N ILE A 121 -2.21 -1.74 -5.78
CA ILE A 121 -2.87 -1.91 -7.09
C ILE A 121 -2.85 -0.60 -7.87
N GLU A 122 -3.28 0.48 -7.23
CA GLU A 122 -3.43 1.81 -7.83
C GLU A 122 -2.08 2.46 -8.15
N ALA A 123 -1.07 2.22 -7.31
CA ALA A 123 0.30 2.69 -7.51
C ALA A 123 1.13 1.80 -8.46
N GLN A 124 0.50 0.79 -9.04
CA GLN A 124 1.10 -0.13 -10.01
C GLN A 124 2.21 -1.04 -9.44
N TYR A 125 2.36 -1.15 -8.12
CA TYR A 125 3.39 -2.02 -7.54
C TYR A 125 3.10 -3.50 -7.81
N SER A 126 1.84 -3.87 -8.01
CA SER A 126 1.43 -5.21 -8.45
C SER A 126 2.03 -5.64 -9.79
N ALA A 127 2.50 -4.69 -10.63
CA ALA A 127 3.19 -4.99 -11.88
C ALA A 127 4.50 -5.76 -11.68
N TRP A 128 5.11 -5.64 -10.50
CA TRP A 128 6.42 -6.19 -10.18
C TRP A 128 6.37 -7.40 -9.25
N THR A 129 5.17 -7.76 -8.78
CA THR A 129 4.94 -8.92 -7.91
C THR A 129 4.45 -10.12 -8.72
N ASP A 130 4.70 -11.34 -8.22
CA ASP A 130 4.26 -12.57 -8.87
C ASP A 130 2.76 -12.84 -8.65
N ALA A 131 2.23 -12.38 -7.50
CA ALA A 131 0.81 -12.40 -7.20
C ALA A 131 0.43 -11.24 -6.27
N THR A 132 -0.82 -10.77 -6.41
CA THR A 132 -1.42 -9.72 -5.58
C THR A 132 -2.46 -10.33 -4.66
N TRP A 133 -2.22 -10.24 -3.35
CA TRP A 133 -3.12 -10.70 -2.30
C TRP A 133 -3.85 -9.54 -1.67
N LEU A 134 -5.17 -9.65 -1.58
CA LEU A 134 -6.05 -8.64 -1.01
C LEU A 134 -6.61 -9.13 0.32
N VAL A 135 -6.49 -8.31 1.36
CA VAL A 135 -7.16 -8.54 2.65
C VAL A 135 -8.39 -7.64 2.71
N GLY A 136 -9.57 -8.25 2.75
CA GLY A 136 -10.86 -7.58 2.87
C GLY A 136 -11.45 -7.74 4.27
N ALA A 137 -12.27 -6.78 4.66
CA ALA A 137 -13.19 -6.88 5.79
C ALA A 137 -14.45 -6.08 5.45
N ASP A 138 -15.60 -6.52 5.95
CA ASP A 138 -16.83 -5.79 5.79
C ASP A 138 -16.81 -4.52 6.64
N TYR A 139 -17.60 -3.53 6.24
CA TYR A 139 -17.58 -2.20 6.83
C TYR A 139 -17.85 -2.21 8.34
N ASP A 140 -18.86 -2.97 8.75
CA ASP A 140 -19.27 -3.15 10.14
C ASP A 140 -18.24 -3.92 10.99
N VAL A 141 -17.36 -4.66 10.37
CA VAL A 141 -16.18 -5.29 11.02
C VAL A 141 -14.98 -4.35 11.08
N ALA A 142 -14.74 -3.61 10.02
CA ALA A 142 -13.61 -2.68 9.94
C ALA A 142 -13.79 -1.44 10.83
N LEU A 143 -15.02 -0.93 10.95
CA LEU A 143 -15.33 0.28 11.71
C LEU A 143 -14.91 0.19 13.19
N PRO A 144 -15.39 -0.79 13.97
CA PRO A 144 -14.98 -0.90 15.38
C PRO A 144 -13.49 -1.17 15.55
N ARG A 145 -12.86 -1.93 14.63
CA ARG A 145 -11.43 -2.17 14.64
C ARG A 145 -10.63 -0.87 14.46
N LEU A 146 -11.08 -0.01 13.55
CA LEU A 146 -10.44 1.29 13.30
C LEU A 146 -10.59 2.22 14.49
N MET A 147 -11.79 2.29 15.08
CA MET A 147 -12.06 3.09 16.29
C MET A 147 -11.13 2.67 17.44
N GLN A 148 -11.09 1.37 17.74
CA GLN A 148 -10.28 0.84 18.83
C GLN A 148 -8.78 1.05 18.62
N ARG A 149 -8.26 0.74 17.42
CA ARG A 149 -6.84 0.83 17.11
C ARG A 149 -6.29 2.26 17.20
N ASN A 150 -7.08 3.24 16.77
CA ASN A 150 -6.64 4.62 16.62
C ASN A 150 -7.24 5.59 17.66
N ASN A 151 -8.11 5.08 18.53
CA ASN A 151 -8.89 5.89 19.48
C ASN A 151 -9.69 6.99 18.76
N PHE A 152 -10.29 6.67 17.62
CA PHE A 152 -11.13 7.56 16.86
C PHE A 152 -12.57 7.53 17.36
N SER A 153 -13.27 8.68 17.26
CA SER A 153 -14.72 8.70 17.31
C SER A 153 -15.33 7.93 16.14
N GLU A 154 -16.59 7.53 16.27
CA GLU A 154 -17.28 6.84 15.16
C GLU A 154 -17.32 7.71 13.90
N GLU A 155 -17.56 9.01 14.05
CA GLU A 155 -17.59 9.94 12.91
C GLU A 155 -16.24 10.01 12.18
N GLU A 156 -15.14 10.16 12.92
CA GLU A 156 -13.79 10.17 12.35
C GLU A 156 -13.44 8.85 11.65
N ALA A 157 -13.83 7.72 12.24
CA ALA A 157 -13.59 6.41 11.66
C ALA A 157 -14.40 6.19 10.38
N ARG A 158 -15.69 6.61 10.36
CA ARG A 158 -16.54 6.58 9.15
C ARG A 158 -15.96 7.44 8.04
N GLN A 159 -15.60 8.68 8.31
CA GLN A 159 -14.98 9.57 7.31
C GLN A 159 -13.76 8.93 6.63
N ARG A 160 -12.93 8.20 7.39
CA ARG A 160 -11.74 7.53 6.85
C ARG A 160 -12.07 6.30 6.02
N LEU A 161 -13.04 5.50 6.47
CA LEU A 161 -13.49 4.31 5.73
C LEU A 161 -14.19 4.71 4.45
N ASP A 162 -15.05 5.73 4.48
CA ASP A 162 -15.81 6.21 3.32
C ASP A 162 -14.89 6.85 2.26
N ALA A 163 -13.80 7.47 2.69
CA ALA A 163 -12.77 8.00 1.79
C ALA A 163 -11.85 6.91 1.20
N ALA A 164 -11.82 5.72 1.79
CA ALA A 164 -10.95 4.63 1.36
C ALA A 164 -11.60 3.78 0.27
N ARG A 165 -10.80 3.27 -0.67
CA ARG A 165 -11.30 2.27 -1.62
C ARG A 165 -11.66 0.99 -0.87
N THR A 166 -12.80 0.41 -1.24
CA THR A 166 -13.28 -0.85 -0.67
C THR A 166 -12.51 -2.06 -1.23
N TRP A 167 -12.64 -3.20 -0.57
CA TRP A 167 -12.06 -4.44 -1.08
C TRP A 167 -12.74 -4.89 -2.39
N GLN A 168 -14.04 -4.63 -2.57
CA GLN A 168 -14.77 -4.96 -3.80
C GLN A 168 -14.20 -4.20 -5.01
N GLN A 169 -13.77 -2.96 -4.82
CA GLN A 169 -13.15 -2.17 -5.88
C GLN A 169 -11.75 -2.68 -6.29
N ARG A 170 -11.07 -3.39 -5.40
CA ARG A 170 -9.72 -3.93 -5.61
C ARG A 170 -9.69 -5.40 -6.03
N GLU A 171 -10.75 -6.14 -5.69
CA GLU A 171 -10.83 -7.58 -5.94
C GLU A 171 -10.57 -7.95 -7.40
N PRO A 172 -11.10 -7.23 -8.42
CA PRO A 172 -10.84 -7.58 -9.82
C PRO A 172 -9.35 -7.56 -10.22
N GLY A 173 -8.55 -6.71 -9.57
CA GLY A 173 -7.10 -6.59 -9.80
C GLY A 173 -6.23 -7.42 -8.86
N SER A 174 -6.83 -8.32 -8.05
CA SER A 174 -6.12 -9.16 -7.10
C SER A 174 -6.26 -10.64 -7.44
N ASP A 175 -5.24 -11.44 -7.11
CA ASP A 175 -5.18 -12.87 -7.44
C ASP A 175 -5.85 -13.72 -6.36
N ARG A 176 -5.84 -13.24 -5.12
CA ARG A 176 -6.46 -13.91 -3.98
C ARG A 176 -7.04 -12.91 -2.99
N LEU A 177 -8.26 -13.19 -2.52
CA LEU A 177 -8.94 -12.43 -1.49
C LEU A 177 -8.97 -13.23 -0.17
N PHE A 178 -8.56 -12.59 0.90
CA PHE A 178 -8.67 -13.08 2.28
C PHE A 178 -9.69 -12.23 3.02
N MET A 179 -10.90 -12.74 3.22
CA MET A 179 -11.92 -12.08 4.05
C MET A 179 -11.60 -12.28 5.53
N ASN A 180 -11.42 -11.17 6.24
CA ASN A 180 -11.10 -11.14 7.66
C ASN A 180 -12.30 -10.64 8.48
N ASN A 181 -13.43 -11.34 8.35
CA ASN A 181 -14.65 -11.02 9.09
C ASN A 181 -14.82 -11.86 10.37
N GLY A 182 -14.10 -12.96 10.46
CA GLY A 182 -14.16 -13.92 11.57
C GLY A 182 -12.99 -13.78 12.55
N THR A 183 -12.54 -14.92 13.05
CA THR A 183 -11.44 -15.00 14.01
C THR A 183 -10.07 -14.93 13.33
N LEU A 184 -9.02 -14.68 14.13
CA LEU A 184 -7.65 -14.70 13.62
C LEU A 184 -7.24 -16.11 13.17
N GLU A 185 -7.74 -17.15 13.85
CA GLU A 185 -7.48 -18.55 13.50
C GLU A 185 -8.06 -18.91 12.13
N GLU A 186 -9.22 -18.37 11.77
CA GLU A 186 -9.81 -18.56 10.43
C GLU A 186 -8.99 -17.89 9.36
N LEU A 187 -8.50 -16.67 9.63
CA LEU A 187 -7.59 -15.98 8.71
C LEU A 187 -6.27 -16.75 8.57
N GLN A 188 -5.67 -17.20 9.68
CA GLN A 188 -4.46 -18.03 9.67
C GLN A 188 -4.66 -19.31 8.85
N ALA A 189 -5.76 -20.03 9.08
CA ALA A 189 -6.06 -21.24 8.33
C ALA A 189 -6.22 -20.98 6.82
N SER A 190 -6.73 -19.81 6.41
CA SER A 190 -6.82 -19.43 5.01
C SER A 190 -5.44 -19.13 4.40
N ILE A 191 -4.55 -18.46 5.16
CA ILE A 191 -3.17 -18.19 4.76
C ILE A 191 -2.39 -19.51 4.65
N ASP A 192 -2.57 -20.42 5.62
CA ASP A 192 -1.88 -21.72 5.67
C ASP A 192 -2.22 -22.63 4.48
N ARG A 193 -3.39 -22.47 3.90
CA ARG A 193 -3.74 -23.13 2.63
C ARG A 193 -3.12 -22.42 1.43
N ALA A 194 -3.15 -21.09 1.44
CA ALA A 194 -2.73 -20.28 0.29
C ALA A 194 -1.22 -20.30 0.04
N VAL A 195 -0.41 -20.25 1.11
CA VAL A 195 1.05 -20.14 0.98
C VAL A 195 1.65 -21.36 0.28
N PRO A 196 1.44 -22.61 0.75
CA PRO A 196 2.02 -23.78 0.08
C PRO A 196 1.46 -23.98 -1.33
N GLU A 197 0.18 -23.68 -1.57
CA GLU A 197 -0.44 -23.76 -2.89
C GLU A 197 0.24 -22.79 -3.87
N THR A 198 0.37 -21.52 -3.49
CA THR A 198 0.98 -20.49 -4.35
C THR A 198 2.46 -20.79 -4.59
N MET A 199 3.20 -21.22 -3.56
CA MET A 199 4.60 -21.58 -3.69
C MET A 199 4.78 -22.81 -4.61
N ALA A 200 3.91 -23.81 -4.50
CA ALA A 200 3.98 -25.00 -5.38
C ALA A 200 3.75 -24.63 -6.85
N MET A 201 2.75 -23.79 -7.14
CA MET A 201 2.50 -23.29 -8.50
C MET A 201 3.66 -22.44 -9.01
N PHE A 202 4.23 -21.59 -8.16
CA PHE A 202 5.38 -20.75 -8.52
C PHE A 202 6.60 -21.60 -8.90
N LYS A 203 6.96 -22.58 -8.07
CA LYS A 203 8.08 -23.52 -8.33
C LYS A 203 7.88 -24.37 -9.58
N ALA A 204 6.65 -24.75 -9.86
CA ALA A 204 6.30 -25.50 -11.04
C ALA A 204 6.23 -24.62 -12.32
N GLY A 205 6.36 -23.31 -12.21
CA GLY A 205 6.19 -22.38 -13.34
C GLY A 205 4.75 -22.33 -13.87
N THR A 206 3.77 -22.73 -13.04
CA THR A 206 2.33 -22.77 -13.38
C THR A 206 1.52 -21.70 -12.67
N LEU A 207 2.15 -20.81 -11.89
CA LEU A 207 1.48 -19.68 -11.30
C LEU A 207 0.97 -18.76 -12.41
N PRO A 208 -0.34 -18.49 -12.50
CA PRO A 208 -0.88 -17.62 -13.53
C PRO A 208 -0.26 -16.21 -13.43
N ARG A 209 -0.13 -15.54 -14.57
CA ARG A 209 0.20 -14.12 -14.57
C ARG A 209 -0.84 -13.35 -13.75
N SER A 210 -0.38 -12.45 -12.87
CA SER A 210 -1.28 -11.72 -11.97
C SER A 210 -2.44 -11.05 -12.74
N ARG A 211 -3.65 -11.22 -12.22
CA ARG A 211 -4.90 -10.62 -12.72
C ARG A 211 -4.80 -9.09 -12.82
N TRP A 212 -3.92 -8.47 -12.04
CA TRP A 212 -3.67 -7.05 -12.09
C TRP A 212 -3.38 -6.55 -13.51
N HIS A 213 -2.61 -7.29 -14.30
CA HIS A 213 -2.24 -6.86 -15.66
C HIS A 213 -3.46 -6.70 -16.57
N ALA A 214 -4.31 -7.73 -16.63
CA ALA A 214 -5.53 -7.68 -17.44
C ALA A 214 -6.52 -6.61 -16.92
N TRP A 215 -6.65 -6.50 -15.60
CA TRP A 215 -7.49 -5.47 -14.98
C TRP A 215 -6.96 -4.06 -15.27
N TRP A 216 -5.64 -3.87 -15.20
CA TRP A 216 -5.03 -2.58 -15.48
C TRP A 216 -5.25 -2.14 -16.93
N GLU A 217 -5.11 -3.04 -17.88
CA GLU A 217 -5.38 -2.78 -19.29
C GLU A 217 -6.86 -2.47 -19.52
N ALA A 218 -7.77 -3.28 -18.99
CA ALA A 218 -9.21 -3.12 -19.14
C ALA A 218 -9.76 -1.80 -18.56
N THR A 219 -9.16 -1.31 -17.47
CA THR A 219 -9.60 -0.07 -16.80
C THR A 219 -8.86 1.18 -17.26
N ALA A 220 -7.99 1.10 -18.27
CA ALA A 220 -7.23 2.24 -18.79
C ALA A 220 -8.13 3.42 -19.22
N PRO A 221 -9.23 3.22 -19.99
CA PRO A 221 -10.10 4.33 -20.40
C PRO A 221 -10.74 5.07 -19.22
N GLU A 222 -11.15 4.35 -18.19
CA GLU A 222 -11.76 4.95 -16.98
C GLU A 222 -10.73 5.78 -16.20
N ARG A 223 -9.51 5.28 -16.09
CA ARG A 223 -8.43 5.99 -15.39
C ARG A 223 -8.00 7.24 -16.15
N GLU A 224 -7.92 7.19 -17.47
CA GLU A 224 -7.60 8.33 -18.32
C GLU A 224 -8.69 9.40 -18.23
N ALA A 225 -9.97 9.01 -18.29
CA ALA A 225 -11.09 9.91 -18.10
C ALA A 225 -11.09 10.56 -16.70
N ALA A 226 -10.84 9.79 -15.65
CA ALA A 226 -10.73 10.31 -14.29
C ALA A 226 -9.55 11.28 -14.12
N ALA A 227 -8.41 10.99 -14.72
CA ALA A 227 -7.23 11.87 -14.70
C ALA A 227 -7.50 13.18 -15.45
N ALA A 228 -8.16 13.12 -16.61
CA ALA A 228 -8.55 14.30 -17.36
C ALA A 228 -9.54 15.19 -16.58
N ALA A 229 -10.55 14.59 -15.96
CA ALA A 229 -11.51 15.31 -15.12
C ALA A 229 -10.85 15.97 -13.90
N ALA A 230 -9.94 15.28 -13.24
CA ALA A 230 -9.18 15.84 -12.11
C ALA A 230 -8.31 17.03 -12.53
N LYS A 231 -7.66 16.93 -13.70
CA LYS A 231 -6.86 18.02 -14.26
C LYS A 231 -7.72 19.24 -14.59
N ALA A 232 -8.85 19.04 -15.27
CA ALA A 232 -9.77 20.12 -15.61
C ALA A 232 -10.32 20.85 -14.37
N LYS A 233 -10.65 20.07 -13.30
CA LYS A 233 -11.09 20.66 -12.02
C LYS A 233 -10.00 21.51 -11.38
N ALA A 234 -8.76 21.01 -11.34
CA ALA A 234 -7.62 21.73 -10.76
C ALA A 234 -7.28 23.03 -11.55
N GLU A 235 -7.49 23.03 -12.89
CA GLU A 235 -7.31 24.22 -13.71
C GLU A 235 -8.41 25.25 -13.47
N ALA A 236 -9.67 24.83 -13.29
CA ALA A 236 -10.79 25.72 -12.97
C ALA A 236 -10.64 26.38 -11.59
N GLU A 237 -10.17 25.61 -10.58
CA GLU A 237 -9.92 26.14 -9.24
C GLU A 237 -8.78 27.17 -9.18
N LYS A 238 -7.84 27.16 -10.11
CA LYS A 238 -6.76 28.14 -10.22
C LYS A 238 -7.18 29.46 -10.88
N GLN A 239 -8.31 29.47 -11.60
CA GLN A 239 -8.83 30.63 -12.33
C GLN A 239 -9.92 31.38 -11.57
N SER A 240 -10.37 30.84 -10.45
CA SER A 240 -11.35 31.47 -9.55
C SER A 240 -10.68 32.05 -8.30
#